data_ce41a5bb9bb94cac21a67dbc2dfb9fad
#
_entry.id   ce41a5bb9bb94cac21a67dbc2dfb9fad
#
_cell.length_a   1.000
_cell.length_b   1.000
_cell.length_c   1.000
_cell.angle_alpha   90.00
_cell.angle_beta   90.00
_cell.angle_gamma   90.00
#
_symmetry.space_group_name_H-M   'P 1'
#
loop_
_entity.id
_entity.type
_entity.pdbx_description
1 polymer ?
#
loop_
_entity_poly.entity_id
_entity_poly.type
_entity_poly.pdbx_seq_one_letter_code
_entity_poly.pdbx_strand_id
1 'polypeptide(L)'
;MALTEELPIYRATYRLLNMLIRATQDFPRFYKYSLGTRMVDVCLDMSMLLYKANSSYEKVELIKEFLSKFSILQMLLRVCAEQKVIDTGKVVG
;
A
#
# COMPACT_ATOMS: atom_id res chain seq x y z
N MET A 1 8.51 -22.99 9.03
CA MET A 1 8.10 -21.84 8.24
C MET A 1 8.05 -20.60 9.12
N ALA A 2 8.56 -19.48 8.63
CA ALA A 2 8.50 -18.24 9.40
C ALA A 2 7.07 -17.70 9.44
N LEU A 3 6.72 -17.03 10.53
CA LEU A 3 5.44 -16.34 10.63
C LEU A 3 5.42 -15.18 9.64
N THR A 4 4.26 -14.90 9.07
CA THR A 4 4.11 -13.80 8.10
C THR A 4 4.61 -12.48 8.70
N GLU A 5 4.31 -12.22 9.97
CA GLU A 5 4.71 -10.99 10.65
C GLU A 5 6.23 -10.82 10.78
N GLU A 6 6.99 -11.89 10.61
CA GLU A 6 8.45 -11.86 10.69
C GLU A 6 9.11 -11.56 9.35
N LEU A 7 8.38 -11.64 8.25
CA LEU A 7 8.94 -11.42 6.93
C LEU A 7 9.22 -9.94 6.70
N PRO A 8 10.42 -9.58 6.21
CA PRO A 8 10.75 -8.17 5.95
C PRO A 8 9.77 -7.48 5.00
N ILE A 9 9.32 -8.18 3.95
CA ILE A 9 8.37 -7.62 3.00
C ILE A 9 7.03 -7.31 3.66
N TYR A 10 6.58 -8.16 4.58
CA TYR A 10 5.35 -7.91 5.32
C TYR A 10 5.50 -6.70 6.22
N ARG A 11 6.62 -6.61 6.94
CA ARG A 11 6.88 -5.47 7.82
C ARG A 11 6.90 -4.15 7.05
N ALA A 12 7.54 -4.15 5.88
CA ALA A 12 7.60 -2.97 5.02
C ALA A 12 6.20 -2.57 4.55
N THR A 13 5.40 -3.54 4.13
CA THR A 13 4.03 -3.31 3.68
C THR A 13 3.16 -2.79 4.82
N TYR A 14 3.32 -3.35 6.01
CA TYR A 14 2.59 -2.93 7.19
C TYR A 14 2.92 -1.48 7.57
N ARG A 15 4.21 -1.11 7.51
CA ARG A 15 4.62 0.28 7.76
C ARG A 15 4.03 1.23 6.73
N LEU A 16 4.06 0.82 5.47
CA LEU A 16 3.49 1.63 4.39
C LEU A 16 2.00 1.84 4.62
N LEU A 17 1.28 0.80 5.02
CA LEU A 17 -0.14 0.89 5.32
C LEU A 17 -0.40 1.94 6.42
N ASN A 18 0.36 1.87 7.50
CA ASN A 18 0.20 2.83 8.60
C ASN A 18 0.53 4.26 8.16
N MET A 19 1.57 4.42 7.34
CA MET A 19 1.91 5.73 6.79
C MET A 19 0.80 6.29 5.92
N LEU A 20 0.19 5.45 5.09
CA LEU A 20 -0.91 5.87 4.22
C LEU A 20 -2.14 6.27 5.02
N ILE A 21 -2.46 5.50 6.06
CA ILE A 21 -3.61 5.82 6.93
C ILE A 21 -3.42 7.20 7.54
N ARG A 22 -2.22 7.50 8.04
CA ARG A 22 -1.94 8.80 8.65
C ARG A 22 -1.94 9.93 7.63
N ALA A 23 -1.27 9.71 6.51
CA ALA A 23 -1.15 10.74 5.47
C ALA A 23 -2.51 11.10 4.87
N THR A 24 -3.36 10.10 4.62
CA THR A 24 -4.66 10.34 3.99
C THR A 24 -5.64 11.05 4.90
N GLN A 25 -5.43 11.01 6.21
CA GLN A 25 -6.30 11.75 7.13
C GLN A 25 -6.24 13.26 6.90
N ASP A 26 -5.11 13.75 6.42
CA ASP A 26 -4.90 15.18 6.18
C ASP A 26 -5.25 15.62 4.76
N PHE A 27 -5.70 14.70 3.92
CA PHE A 27 -6.09 15.03 2.56
C PHE A 27 -7.35 15.89 2.55
N PRO A 28 -7.50 16.82 1.58
CA PRO A 28 -8.77 17.48 1.37
C PRO A 28 -9.89 16.46 1.18
N ARG A 29 -11.08 16.79 1.65
CA ARG A 29 -12.18 15.83 1.72
C ARG A 29 -12.42 15.06 0.42
N PHE A 30 -12.41 15.76 -0.71
CA PHE A 30 -12.63 15.11 -2.01
C PHE A 30 -11.58 14.01 -2.27
N TYR A 31 -10.30 14.34 -2.05
CA TYR A 31 -9.22 13.40 -2.31
C TYR A 31 -9.13 12.32 -1.25
N LYS A 32 -9.55 12.62 -0.03
CA LYS A 32 -9.55 11.65 1.06
C LYS A 32 -10.45 10.46 0.73
N TYR A 33 -11.64 10.72 0.19
CA TYR A 33 -12.61 9.68 -0.11
C TYR A 33 -12.48 9.12 -1.53
N SER A 34 -11.73 9.75 -2.41
CA SER A 34 -11.48 9.20 -3.75
C SER A 34 -10.14 8.47 -3.82
N LEU A 35 -9.05 9.19 -3.64
CA LEU A 35 -7.70 8.62 -3.75
C LEU A 35 -7.23 7.97 -2.46
N GLY A 36 -7.48 8.61 -1.32
CA GLY A 36 -7.00 8.13 -0.03
C GLY A 36 -7.55 6.76 0.34
N THR A 37 -8.86 6.60 0.25
CA THR A 37 -9.51 5.31 0.56
C THR A 37 -9.00 4.22 -0.37
N ARG A 38 -8.85 4.53 -1.65
CA ARG A 38 -8.38 3.56 -2.63
C ARG A 38 -6.95 3.10 -2.33
N MET A 39 -6.07 4.02 -1.96
CA MET A 39 -4.69 3.68 -1.62
C MET A 39 -4.61 2.78 -0.40
N VAL A 40 -5.39 3.07 0.63
CA VAL A 40 -5.43 2.25 1.83
C VAL A 40 -5.95 0.85 1.50
N ASP A 41 -7.03 0.76 0.70
CA ASP A 41 -7.60 -0.52 0.30
C ASP A 41 -6.60 -1.37 -0.49
N VAL A 42 -5.89 -0.76 -1.43
CA VAL A 42 -4.88 -1.48 -2.22
C VAL A 42 -3.78 -2.02 -1.31
N CYS A 43 -3.33 -1.22 -0.35
CA CYS A 43 -2.27 -1.63 0.57
C CYS A 43 -2.75 -2.74 1.52
N LEU A 44 -4.01 -2.70 1.94
CA LEU A 44 -4.62 -3.77 2.72
C LEU A 44 -4.64 -5.06 1.92
N ASP A 45 -5.04 -5.00 0.64
CA ASP A 45 -5.04 -6.16 -0.25
C ASP A 45 -3.62 -6.74 -0.38
N MET A 46 -2.62 -5.88 -0.50
CA MET A 46 -1.22 -6.32 -0.58
C MET A 46 -0.82 -7.11 0.66
N SER A 47 -1.20 -6.63 1.84
CA SER A 47 -0.90 -7.31 3.10
C SER A 47 -1.58 -8.67 3.17
N MET A 48 -2.84 -8.74 2.72
CA MET A 48 -3.60 -10.00 2.70
C MET A 48 -2.98 -11.02 1.75
N LEU A 49 -2.48 -10.55 0.61
CA LEU A 49 -1.81 -11.44 -0.35
C LEU A 49 -0.55 -12.05 0.23
N LEU A 50 0.20 -11.30 1.04
CA LEU A 50 1.39 -11.83 1.69
C LEU A 50 1.04 -12.93 2.71
N TYR A 51 -0.04 -12.76 3.44
CA TYR A 51 -0.52 -13.81 4.34
C TYR A 51 -0.90 -15.06 3.58
N LYS A 52 -1.63 -14.92 2.48
CA LYS A 52 -2.02 -16.05 1.65
C LYS A 52 -0.80 -16.74 1.05
N ALA A 53 0.16 -15.97 0.55
CA ALA A 53 1.35 -16.52 -0.07
C ALA A 53 2.19 -17.33 0.91
N ASN A 54 2.27 -16.89 2.16
CA ASN A 54 3.08 -17.56 3.18
C ASN A 54 2.56 -18.97 3.50
N SER A 55 1.27 -19.23 3.30
CA SER A 55 0.64 -20.50 3.62
C SER A 55 0.09 -21.26 2.41
N SER A 56 0.41 -20.81 1.20
CA SER A 56 -0.17 -21.36 -0.02
C SER A 56 0.88 -22.04 -0.89
N TYR A 57 0.44 -23.00 -1.71
CA TYR A 57 1.25 -23.58 -2.75
C TYR A 57 1.27 -22.72 -4.03
N GLU A 58 0.37 -21.74 -4.13
CA GLU A 58 0.25 -20.86 -5.29
C GLU A 58 0.99 -19.54 -5.08
N LYS A 59 2.19 -19.61 -4.52
CA LYS A 59 2.96 -18.42 -4.16
C LYS A 59 3.26 -17.52 -5.35
N VAL A 60 3.59 -18.11 -6.50
CA VAL A 60 3.97 -17.34 -7.69
C VAL A 60 2.83 -16.43 -8.13
N GLU A 61 1.61 -16.97 -8.23
CA GLU A 61 0.46 -16.19 -8.66
C GLU A 61 0.10 -15.11 -7.64
N LEU A 62 0.19 -15.43 -6.36
CA LEU A 62 -0.10 -14.45 -5.31
C LEU A 62 0.94 -13.32 -5.27
N ILE A 63 2.20 -13.64 -5.52
CA ILE A 63 3.25 -12.62 -5.59
C ILE A 63 3.06 -11.73 -6.83
N LYS A 64 2.68 -12.30 -7.97
CA LYS A 64 2.36 -11.53 -9.16
C LYS A 64 1.22 -10.54 -8.89
N GLU A 65 0.19 -11.01 -8.20
CA GLU A 65 -0.94 -10.16 -7.84
C GLU A 65 -0.50 -9.04 -6.88
N PHE A 66 0.37 -9.36 -5.92
CA PHE A 66 0.95 -8.36 -5.03
C PHE A 66 1.68 -7.28 -5.80
N LEU A 67 2.51 -7.66 -6.77
CA LEU A 67 3.27 -6.72 -7.58
C LEU A 67 2.34 -5.84 -8.42
N SER A 68 1.26 -6.40 -8.95
CA SER A 68 0.25 -5.64 -9.69
C SER A 68 -0.39 -4.59 -8.80
N LYS A 69 -0.76 -4.96 -7.57
CA LYS A 69 -1.32 -4.03 -6.60
C LYS A 69 -0.34 -2.93 -6.24
N PHE A 70 0.93 -3.29 -6.08
CA PHE A 70 1.98 -2.32 -5.78
C PHE A 70 2.13 -1.30 -6.91
N SER A 71 2.06 -1.74 -8.17
CA SER A 71 2.11 -0.84 -9.31
C SER A 71 0.93 0.13 -9.33
N ILE A 72 -0.26 -0.36 -8.97
CA ILE A 72 -1.44 0.49 -8.84
C ILE A 72 -1.24 1.54 -7.74
N LEU A 73 -0.68 1.13 -6.61
CA LEU A 73 -0.41 2.05 -5.52
C LEU A 73 0.58 3.14 -5.95
N GLN A 74 1.63 2.76 -6.68
CA GLN A 74 2.60 3.72 -7.19
C GLN A 74 1.95 4.74 -8.13
N MET A 75 1.04 4.28 -8.98
CA MET A 75 0.28 5.17 -9.86
C MET A 75 -0.57 6.15 -9.05
N LEU A 76 -1.27 5.65 -8.02
CA LEU A 76 -2.11 6.48 -7.18
C LEU A 76 -1.29 7.54 -6.44
N LEU A 77 -0.12 7.17 -5.95
CA LEU A 77 0.78 8.12 -5.29
C LEU A 77 1.25 9.21 -6.26
N ARG A 78 1.53 8.82 -7.49
CA ARG A 78 1.92 9.78 -8.54
C ARG A 78 0.78 10.77 -8.81
N VAL A 79 -0.44 10.27 -8.92
CA VAL A 79 -1.62 11.13 -9.12
C VAL A 79 -1.75 12.12 -7.95
N CYS A 80 -1.57 11.64 -6.73
CA CYS A 80 -1.64 12.51 -5.56
C CYS A 80 -0.59 13.63 -5.62
N ALA A 81 0.62 13.30 -6.06
CA ALA A 81 1.68 14.29 -6.20
C ALA A 81 1.34 15.33 -7.29
N GLU A 82 0.80 14.85 -8.42
CA GLU A 82 0.42 15.73 -9.53
C GLU A 82 -0.72 16.66 -9.15
N GLN A 83 -1.66 16.17 -8.35
CA GLN A 83 -2.78 16.99 -7.85
C GLN A 83 -2.37 17.84 -6.65
N LYS A 84 -1.12 17.75 -6.21
CA LYS A 84 -0.59 18.49 -5.06
C LYS A 84 -1.35 18.18 -3.77
N VAL A 85 -1.90 16.99 -3.68
CA VAL A 85 -2.56 16.48 -2.47
C VAL A 85 -1.50 16.16 -1.41
N ILE A 86 -0.34 15.64 -1.87
CA ILE A 86 0.81 15.42 -1.00
C ILE A 86 1.97 16.28 -1.48
N ASP A 87 2.76 16.76 -0.52
CA ASP A 87 3.99 17.49 -0.81
C ASP A 87 5.12 16.48 -0.81
N THR A 88 5.72 16.24 -1.99
CA THR A 88 6.80 15.26 -2.11
C THR A 88 7.99 15.60 -1.22
N GLY A 89 8.23 16.87 -0.97
CA GLY A 89 9.29 17.31 -0.05
C GLY A 89 9.00 16.86 1.38
N LYS A 90 7.74 16.92 1.81
CA LYS A 90 7.35 16.48 3.14
C LYS A 90 7.36 14.96 3.27
N VAL A 91 6.99 14.26 2.19
CA VAL A 91 6.96 12.79 2.21
C VAL A 91 8.37 12.23 2.28
N VAL A 92 9.32 12.87 1.60
CA VAL A 92 10.71 12.45 1.57
C VAL A 92 11.49 12.95 2.78
N GLY A 93 11.09 14.09 3.29
CA GLY A 93 11.79 14.73 4.42
C GLY A 93 11.68 14.01 5.75
#